data_40c608639e8d8da4c2c1014a71680ebc
#
_entry.id   40c608639e8d8da4c2c1014a71680ebc
#
_cell.length_a   1.000
_cell.length_b   1.000
_cell.length_c   1.000
_cell.angle_alpha   90.00
_cell.angle_beta   90.00
_cell.angle_gamma   90.00
#
_symmetry.space_group_name_H-M   'P 1'
#
loop_
_entity.id
_entity.type
_entity.pdbx_description
1 polymer ?
#
loop_
_entity_poly.entity_id
_entity_poly.type
_entity_poly.pdbx_seq_one_letter_code
_entity_poly.pdbx_strand_id
1 'polypeptide(L)'
;MIKVFIIGKGKFGSKIESAIKDDVEFVEPTNADWVIISTPNDLHYEQVEKWLSKRKNVFCEKPLTLTTNIAEGLFSLADFFNVKLYVDDVFFWHNNLDVNTSEDVDFKWYKYGSFNANIIDNLAYHHSYLWLGTEDFEVKEIYNQYYNPNGMLVTITLEDGRTATFDYNILNKDYQHTVNGFEVKSNNNPLQDMLLSVFEGKVNYEHNR
;
A
#
# COMPACT_ATOMS: atom_id res chain seq x y z
N MET A 1 6.96 -13.29 -21.81
CA MET A 1 5.84 -12.80 -20.97
C MET A 1 6.17 -13.16 -19.54
N ILE A 2 5.96 -12.24 -18.61
CA ILE A 2 6.24 -12.45 -17.17
C ILE A 2 5.21 -13.44 -16.63
N LYS A 3 5.67 -14.41 -15.85
CA LYS A 3 4.83 -15.47 -15.28
C LYS A 3 4.41 -15.13 -13.85
N VAL A 4 3.12 -15.15 -13.58
CA VAL A 4 2.56 -14.68 -12.32
C VAL A 4 1.64 -15.74 -11.71
N PHE A 5 1.64 -15.83 -10.37
CA PHE A 5 0.67 -16.60 -9.61
C PHE A 5 0.04 -15.71 -8.54
N ILE A 6 -1.29 -15.73 -8.41
CA ILE A 6 -2.02 -14.93 -7.42
C ILE A 6 -2.56 -15.83 -6.31
N ILE A 7 -2.24 -15.46 -5.07
CA ILE A 7 -2.79 -16.04 -3.84
C ILE A 7 -3.84 -15.08 -3.29
N GLY A 8 -5.05 -15.56 -3.08
CA GLY A 8 -6.18 -14.74 -2.65
C GLY A 8 -7.02 -14.27 -3.85
N LYS A 9 -8.11 -14.99 -4.10
CA LYS A 9 -9.10 -14.68 -5.16
C LYS A 9 -10.30 -13.89 -4.64
N GLY A 10 -10.07 -13.05 -3.62
CA GLY A 10 -11.05 -12.13 -3.10
C GLY A 10 -11.28 -10.94 -4.06
N LYS A 11 -12.02 -9.93 -3.58
CA LYS A 11 -12.35 -8.73 -4.37
C LYS A 11 -11.10 -8.04 -4.96
N PHE A 12 -10.04 -7.95 -4.17
CA PHE A 12 -8.82 -7.26 -4.60
C PHE A 12 -7.96 -8.13 -5.53
N GLY A 13 -7.78 -9.41 -5.22
CA GLY A 13 -7.07 -10.33 -6.12
C GLY A 13 -7.72 -10.43 -7.51
N SER A 14 -9.06 -10.42 -7.58
CA SER A 14 -9.77 -10.35 -8.86
C SER A 14 -9.56 -9.03 -9.60
N LYS A 15 -9.40 -7.91 -8.86
CA LYS A 15 -9.08 -6.61 -9.43
C LYS A 15 -7.65 -6.61 -10.01
N ILE A 16 -6.69 -7.18 -9.29
CA ILE A 16 -5.31 -7.36 -9.78
C ILE A 16 -5.31 -8.21 -11.06
N GLU A 17 -5.94 -9.39 -11.02
CA GLU A 17 -6.02 -10.28 -12.18
C GLU A 17 -6.60 -9.56 -13.41
N SER A 18 -7.69 -8.83 -13.23
CA SER A 18 -8.32 -8.06 -14.30
C SER A 18 -7.43 -6.94 -14.85
N ALA A 19 -6.59 -6.34 -14.00
CA ALA A 19 -5.72 -5.23 -14.40
C ALA A 19 -4.56 -5.68 -15.30
N ILE A 20 -4.07 -6.91 -15.14
CA ILE A 20 -2.84 -7.39 -15.81
C ILE A 20 -3.04 -8.62 -16.70
N LYS A 21 -4.28 -9.10 -16.87
CA LYS A 21 -4.57 -10.37 -17.57
C LYS A 21 -4.07 -10.43 -19.02
N ASP A 22 -3.93 -9.30 -19.67
CA ASP A 22 -3.50 -9.22 -21.07
C ASP A 22 -1.96 -9.03 -21.20
N ASP A 23 -1.26 -8.77 -20.08
CA ASP A 23 0.15 -8.41 -20.05
C ASP A 23 1.06 -9.53 -19.50
N VAL A 24 0.49 -10.47 -18.74
CA VAL A 24 1.23 -11.53 -18.05
C VAL A 24 0.66 -12.93 -18.37
N GLU A 25 1.44 -13.96 -18.08
CA GLU A 25 1.02 -15.36 -18.13
C GLU A 25 0.71 -15.86 -16.72
N PHE A 26 -0.54 -16.25 -16.45
CA PHE A 26 -0.90 -16.91 -15.19
C PHE A 26 -0.51 -18.37 -15.22
N VAL A 27 0.28 -18.79 -14.23
CA VAL A 27 0.87 -20.13 -14.15
C VAL A 27 0.70 -20.74 -12.76
N GLU A 28 1.04 -22.01 -12.62
CA GLU A 28 1.17 -22.64 -11.31
C GLU A 28 2.34 -22.02 -10.52
N PRO A 29 2.25 -21.98 -9.17
CA PRO A 29 3.20 -21.21 -8.35
C PRO A 29 4.66 -21.63 -8.49
N THR A 30 4.92 -22.89 -8.81
CA THR A 30 6.30 -23.39 -9.05
C THR A 30 6.94 -22.78 -10.29
N ASN A 31 6.14 -22.41 -11.27
CA ASN A 31 6.59 -21.85 -12.55
C ASN A 31 6.55 -20.32 -12.59
N ALA A 32 6.01 -19.67 -11.56
CA ALA A 32 5.87 -18.22 -11.50
C ALA A 32 7.23 -17.53 -11.31
N ASP A 33 7.39 -16.38 -11.97
CA ASP A 33 8.48 -15.42 -11.70
C ASP A 33 8.13 -14.56 -10.50
N TRP A 34 6.84 -14.19 -10.38
CA TRP A 34 6.27 -13.41 -9.29
C TRP A 34 5.09 -14.12 -8.66
N VAL A 35 5.05 -14.08 -7.32
CA VAL A 35 3.88 -14.49 -6.52
C VAL A 35 3.24 -13.24 -5.94
N ILE A 36 1.97 -13.03 -6.26
CA ILE A 36 1.16 -11.93 -5.72
C ILE A 36 0.35 -12.44 -4.54
N ILE A 37 0.47 -11.78 -3.40
CA ILE A 37 -0.26 -12.10 -2.17
C ILE A 37 -1.32 -11.02 -1.95
N SER A 38 -2.59 -11.44 -2.03
CA SER A 38 -3.79 -10.60 -1.88
C SER A 38 -4.80 -11.28 -0.96
N THR A 39 -4.32 -11.76 0.18
CA THR A 39 -5.09 -12.44 1.23
C THR A 39 -5.41 -11.48 2.38
N PRO A 40 -6.14 -11.89 3.42
CA PRO A 40 -6.22 -11.13 4.67
C PRO A 40 -4.85 -10.90 5.30
N ASN A 41 -4.70 -9.74 5.97
CA ASN A 41 -3.43 -9.23 6.49
C ASN A 41 -2.71 -10.20 7.46
N ASP A 42 -3.45 -10.97 8.23
CA ASP A 42 -2.96 -11.96 9.18
C ASP A 42 -2.24 -13.15 8.52
N LEU A 43 -2.45 -13.34 7.22
CA LEU A 43 -1.80 -14.39 6.44
C LEU A 43 -0.58 -13.90 5.64
N HIS A 44 -0.34 -12.59 5.58
CA HIS A 44 0.73 -12.03 4.75
C HIS A 44 2.10 -12.55 5.15
N TYR A 45 2.46 -12.46 6.43
CA TYR A 45 3.77 -12.86 6.93
C TYR A 45 4.16 -14.29 6.50
N GLU A 46 3.32 -15.28 6.85
CA GLU A 46 3.61 -16.68 6.56
C GLU A 46 3.72 -16.96 5.05
N GLN A 47 2.88 -16.29 4.26
CA GLN A 47 2.87 -16.49 2.82
C GLN A 47 4.07 -15.83 2.16
N VAL A 48 4.43 -14.61 2.55
CA VAL A 48 5.61 -13.90 2.05
C VAL A 48 6.87 -14.69 2.38
N GLU A 49 7.08 -15.05 3.66
CA GLU A 49 8.21 -15.84 4.12
C GLU A 49 8.36 -17.15 3.31
N LYS A 50 7.26 -17.87 3.13
CA LYS A 50 7.21 -19.12 2.35
C LYS A 50 7.70 -18.95 0.93
N TRP A 51 7.29 -17.89 0.24
CA TRP A 51 7.60 -17.75 -1.17
C TRP A 51 8.98 -17.13 -1.40
N LEU A 52 9.42 -16.22 -0.54
CA LEU A 52 10.81 -15.74 -0.53
C LEU A 52 11.79 -16.90 -0.29
N SER A 53 11.50 -17.79 0.68
CA SER A 53 12.30 -18.98 0.97
C SER A 53 12.34 -19.97 -0.22
N LYS A 54 11.36 -19.93 -1.10
CA LYS A 54 11.33 -20.69 -2.36
C LYS A 54 11.98 -19.93 -3.52
N ARG A 55 12.67 -18.84 -3.22
CA ARG A 55 13.36 -17.97 -4.21
C ARG A 55 12.42 -17.42 -5.28
N LYS A 56 11.20 -17.04 -4.89
CA LYS A 56 10.26 -16.35 -5.76
C LYS A 56 10.26 -14.85 -5.43
N ASN A 57 10.14 -14.02 -6.46
CA ASN A 57 9.80 -12.62 -6.22
C ASN A 57 8.38 -12.54 -5.67
N VAL A 58 8.15 -11.63 -4.73
CA VAL A 58 6.86 -11.49 -4.06
C VAL A 58 6.37 -10.05 -4.16
N PHE A 59 5.13 -9.90 -4.62
CA PHE A 59 4.34 -8.70 -4.43
C PHE A 59 3.30 -8.98 -3.35
N CYS A 60 3.19 -8.12 -2.35
CA CYS A 60 2.24 -8.29 -1.25
C CYS A 60 1.34 -7.07 -1.09
N GLU A 61 0.05 -7.32 -0.90
CA GLU A 61 -0.88 -6.29 -0.46
C GLU A 61 -0.45 -5.68 0.88
N LYS A 62 -0.81 -4.41 1.05
CA LYS A 62 -0.57 -3.68 2.30
C LYS A 62 -1.62 -4.05 3.39
N PRO A 63 -1.27 -3.93 4.67
CA PRO A 63 0.07 -3.82 5.19
C PRO A 63 0.83 -5.14 5.05
N LEU A 64 2.14 -5.06 4.81
CA LEU A 64 3.00 -6.26 4.73
C LEU A 64 2.93 -7.07 6.00
N THR A 65 3.06 -6.40 7.14
CA THR A 65 2.93 -6.93 8.50
C THR A 65 2.36 -5.86 9.42
N LEU A 66 2.02 -6.25 10.66
CA LEU A 66 1.53 -5.32 11.69
C LEU A 66 2.65 -4.72 12.56
N THR A 67 3.90 -5.13 12.35
CA THR A 67 5.06 -4.65 13.11
C THR A 67 6.26 -4.44 12.21
N THR A 68 6.98 -3.35 12.43
CA THR A 68 8.14 -2.94 11.64
C THR A 68 9.25 -3.99 11.64
N ASN A 69 9.63 -4.52 12.81
CA ASN A 69 10.71 -5.50 12.93
C ASN A 69 10.45 -6.78 12.10
N ILE A 70 9.19 -7.19 11.98
CA ILE A 70 8.83 -8.36 11.15
C ILE A 70 8.93 -7.99 9.66
N ALA A 71 8.51 -6.79 9.28
CA ALA A 71 8.65 -6.31 7.92
C ALA A 71 10.13 -6.25 7.47
N GLU A 72 10.99 -5.66 8.29
CA GLU A 72 12.45 -5.60 8.07
C GLU A 72 13.06 -7.00 7.91
N GLY A 73 12.59 -7.96 8.73
CA GLY A 73 12.99 -9.37 8.62
C GLY A 73 12.65 -9.99 7.27
N LEU A 74 11.49 -9.68 6.71
CA LEU A 74 11.06 -10.16 5.39
C LEU A 74 11.89 -9.52 4.25
N PHE A 75 12.20 -8.23 4.33
CA PHE A 75 13.10 -7.59 3.37
C PHE A 75 14.50 -8.18 3.43
N SER A 76 15.04 -8.39 4.64
CA SER A 76 16.33 -9.07 4.85
C SER A 76 16.35 -10.48 4.27
N LEU A 77 15.23 -11.21 4.38
CA LEU A 77 15.07 -12.54 3.80
C LEU A 77 15.07 -12.49 2.26
N ALA A 78 14.42 -11.48 1.68
CA ALA A 78 14.42 -11.27 0.23
C ALA A 78 15.85 -11.03 -0.28
N ASP A 79 16.63 -10.20 0.41
CA ASP A 79 18.03 -9.94 0.09
C ASP A 79 18.89 -11.21 0.21
N PHE A 80 18.72 -11.96 1.30
CA PHE A 80 19.44 -13.21 1.51
C PHE A 80 19.24 -14.21 0.37
N PHE A 81 18.02 -14.32 -0.15
CA PHE A 81 17.71 -15.21 -1.28
C PHE A 81 17.93 -14.57 -2.66
N ASN A 82 18.31 -13.29 -2.69
CA ASN A 82 18.50 -12.48 -3.91
C ASN A 82 17.23 -12.48 -4.79
N VAL A 83 16.09 -12.22 -4.16
CA VAL A 83 14.78 -12.04 -4.79
C VAL A 83 14.17 -10.71 -4.41
N LYS A 84 13.11 -10.30 -5.07
CA LYS A 84 12.43 -9.03 -4.82
C LYS A 84 11.21 -9.22 -3.94
N LEU A 85 11.04 -8.32 -2.98
CA LEU A 85 9.81 -8.11 -2.23
C LEU A 85 9.32 -6.70 -2.52
N TYR A 86 8.05 -6.56 -2.88
CA TYR A 86 7.40 -5.28 -3.09
C TYR A 86 6.04 -5.24 -2.40
N VAL A 87 5.76 -4.15 -1.71
CA VAL A 87 4.49 -3.91 -1.00
C VAL A 87 3.65 -2.91 -1.78
N ASP A 88 2.34 -3.15 -1.86
CA ASP A 88 1.41 -2.25 -2.57
C ASP A 88 1.51 -0.81 -2.08
N ASP A 89 1.87 0.07 -2.99
CA ASP A 89 1.95 1.52 -2.82
C ASP A 89 1.22 2.26 -3.94
N VAL A 90 0.12 1.70 -4.41
CA VAL A 90 -0.62 2.13 -5.61
C VAL A 90 -0.91 3.64 -5.68
N PHE A 91 -0.94 4.35 -4.56
CA PHE A 91 -1.20 5.79 -4.57
C PHE A 91 -0.03 6.62 -5.09
N PHE A 92 1.20 6.15 -5.02
CA PHE A 92 2.32 6.79 -5.73
C PHE A 92 2.18 6.75 -7.26
N TRP A 93 1.33 5.87 -7.77
CA TRP A 93 1.13 5.66 -9.20
C TRP A 93 -0.05 6.44 -9.77
N HIS A 94 -0.75 7.20 -8.94
CA HIS A 94 -1.76 8.15 -9.40
C HIS A 94 -1.07 9.38 -9.99
N ASN A 95 -1.26 9.62 -11.28
CA ASN A 95 -0.59 10.71 -12.01
C ASN A 95 -1.07 12.12 -11.67
N ASN A 96 -2.08 12.25 -10.81
CA ASN A 96 -2.63 13.52 -10.33
C ASN A 96 -2.52 13.70 -8.80
N LEU A 97 -1.81 12.82 -8.12
CA LEU A 97 -1.47 12.96 -6.71
C LEU A 97 -0.05 13.51 -6.60
N ASP A 98 0.05 14.85 -6.59
CA ASP A 98 1.29 15.53 -6.24
C ASP A 98 1.14 16.01 -4.79
N VAL A 99 1.66 15.22 -3.87
CA VAL A 99 1.74 15.57 -2.45
C VAL A 99 3.09 16.24 -2.23
N ASN A 100 3.06 17.56 -2.07
CA ASN A 100 4.26 18.26 -1.65
C ASN A 100 4.57 17.90 -0.19
N THR A 101 5.50 16.99 0.00
CA THR A 101 5.89 16.46 1.32
C THR A 101 6.58 17.49 2.21
N SER A 102 6.97 18.65 1.67
CA SER A 102 7.58 19.77 2.43
C SER A 102 6.56 20.75 3.01
N GLU A 103 5.26 20.57 2.76
CA GLU A 103 4.20 21.46 3.21
C GLU A 103 3.20 20.71 4.11
N ASP A 104 2.30 21.48 4.73
CA ASP A 104 1.17 20.93 5.46
C ASP A 104 0.19 20.25 4.51
N VAL A 105 -0.36 19.10 4.91
CA VAL A 105 -1.22 18.30 4.05
C VAL A 105 -2.53 17.93 4.76
N ASP A 106 -3.64 18.11 4.06
CA ASP A 106 -4.96 17.66 4.49
C ASP A 106 -5.42 16.46 3.66
N PHE A 107 -5.59 15.32 4.31
CA PHE A 107 -6.15 14.11 3.73
C PHE A 107 -7.58 13.91 4.18
N LYS A 108 -8.51 13.83 3.24
CA LYS A 108 -9.91 13.52 3.51
C LYS A 108 -10.36 12.30 2.71
N TRP A 109 -10.93 11.32 3.41
CA TRP A 109 -11.52 10.16 2.76
C TRP A 109 -12.83 9.73 3.44
N TYR A 110 -13.94 10.08 2.82
CA TYR A 110 -15.27 9.68 3.23
C TYR A 110 -15.78 8.60 2.29
N LYS A 111 -16.18 7.48 2.86
CA LYS A 111 -16.56 6.30 2.11
C LYS A 111 -17.55 5.47 2.90
N TYR A 112 -18.67 5.14 2.31
CA TYR A 112 -19.63 4.24 2.95
C TYR A 112 -19.21 2.78 2.77
N GLY A 113 -19.12 2.04 3.88
CA GLY A 113 -18.80 0.62 3.84
C GLY A 113 -18.45 0.06 5.22
N SER A 114 -18.40 -1.26 5.30
CA SER A 114 -17.84 -1.96 6.44
C SER A 114 -16.42 -2.45 6.10
N PHE A 115 -15.50 -2.22 7.01
CA PHE A 115 -14.15 -2.75 6.92
C PHE A 115 -13.95 -3.72 8.09
N ASN A 116 -13.37 -4.88 7.81
CA ASN A 116 -13.03 -5.88 8.83
C ASN A 116 -11.76 -5.53 9.60
N ALA A 117 -11.15 -4.39 9.31
CA ALA A 117 -9.90 -3.95 9.91
C ALA A 117 -10.01 -2.49 10.36
N ASN A 118 -9.06 -2.08 11.18
CA ASN A 118 -8.90 -0.74 11.69
C ASN A 118 -8.86 0.29 10.53
N ILE A 119 -9.47 1.45 10.74
CA ILE A 119 -9.48 2.55 9.77
C ILE A 119 -8.08 3.05 9.44
N ILE A 120 -7.13 2.98 10.37
CA ILE A 120 -5.74 3.32 10.16
C ILE A 120 -5.12 2.39 9.11
N ASP A 121 -5.21 1.07 9.32
CA ASP A 121 -4.60 0.08 8.43
C ASP A 121 -5.22 0.07 7.03
N ASN A 122 -6.48 0.50 6.92
CA ASN A 122 -7.17 0.48 5.63
C ASN A 122 -7.04 1.79 4.84
N LEU A 123 -7.15 2.94 5.50
CA LEU A 123 -7.22 4.23 4.84
C LEU A 123 -5.99 5.09 5.11
N ALA A 124 -5.63 5.30 6.38
CA ALA A 124 -4.54 6.18 6.73
C ALA A 124 -3.19 5.68 6.21
N TYR A 125 -2.98 4.37 6.15
CA TYR A 125 -1.78 3.78 5.58
C TYR A 125 -1.40 4.40 4.22
N HIS A 126 -2.35 4.48 3.29
CA HIS A 126 -2.09 5.02 1.95
C HIS A 126 -1.62 6.47 1.96
N HIS A 127 -2.20 7.30 2.83
CA HIS A 127 -1.84 8.71 2.90
C HIS A 127 -0.59 8.96 3.74
N SER A 128 -0.33 8.11 4.73
CA SER A 128 0.86 8.24 5.57
C SER A 128 2.13 8.08 4.75
N TYR A 129 2.23 7.04 3.91
CA TYR A 129 3.43 6.86 3.11
C TYR A 129 3.56 7.88 1.97
N LEU A 130 2.44 8.41 1.44
CA LEU A 130 2.48 9.53 0.50
C LEU A 130 3.08 10.79 1.13
N TRP A 131 2.75 11.05 2.40
CA TRP A 131 3.24 12.23 3.12
C TRP A 131 4.66 12.06 3.62
N LEU A 132 4.98 10.92 4.20
CA LEU A 132 6.27 10.66 4.83
C LEU A 132 7.34 10.24 3.82
N GLY A 133 6.93 9.63 2.71
CA GLY A 133 7.87 9.11 1.72
C GLY A 133 8.80 8.06 2.33
N THR A 134 10.08 8.17 2.01
CA THR A 134 11.16 7.31 2.51
C THR A 134 12.10 8.04 3.49
N GLU A 135 11.74 9.24 3.92
CA GLU A 135 12.55 10.03 4.84
C GLU A 135 12.34 9.56 6.28
N ASP A 136 13.41 9.60 7.08
CA ASP A 136 13.30 9.44 8.52
C ASP A 136 12.52 10.63 9.09
N PHE A 137 11.62 10.37 10.02
CA PHE A 137 10.82 11.39 10.67
C PHE A 137 10.66 11.12 12.16
N GLU A 138 10.52 12.18 12.92
CA GLU A 138 10.19 12.12 14.35
C GLU A 138 8.88 12.87 14.60
N VAL A 139 7.95 12.18 15.28
CA VAL A 139 6.65 12.76 15.63
C VAL A 139 6.82 13.63 16.87
N LYS A 140 6.49 14.91 16.74
CA LYS A 140 6.47 15.88 17.84
C LYS A 140 5.17 15.84 18.64
N GLU A 141 4.04 15.82 17.94
CA GLU A 141 2.72 15.89 18.56
C GLU A 141 1.66 15.16 17.74
N ILE A 142 0.73 14.52 18.42
CA ILE A 142 -0.48 13.96 17.84
C ILE A 142 -1.68 14.59 18.50
N TYR A 143 -2.43 15.40 17.75
CA TYR A 143 -3.67 15.99 18.18
C TYR A 143 -4.87 15.17 17.69
N ASN A 144 -5.51 14.44 18.61
CA ASN A 144 -6.65 13.59 18.32
C ASN A 144 -7.95 14.31 18.66
N GLN A 145 -8.69 14.78 17.65
CA GLN A 145 -10.02 15.35 17.84
C GLN A 145 -11.08 14.28 18.06
N TYR A 146 -11.06 13.23 17.23
CA TYR A 146 -11.82 12.01 17.48
C TYR A 146 -11.16 10.80 16.77
N TYR A 147 -11.31 9.65 17.41
CA TYR A 147 -10.92 8.35 16.84
C TYR A 147 -11.89 7.28 17.32
N ASN A 148 -12.49 6.56 16.39
CA ASN A 148 -13.34 5.41 16.66
C ASN A 148 -13.30 4.44 15.44
N PRO A 149 -13.90 3.25 15.53
CA PRO A 149 -13.86 2.27 14.41
C PRO A 149 -14.42 2.80 13.07
N ASN A 150 -15.23 3.83 13.08
CA ASN A 150 -15.93 4.34 11.91
C ASN A 150 -15.35 5.63 11.34
N GLY A 151 -14.42 6.27 12.06
CA GLY A 151 -13.85 7.51 11.61
C GLY A 151 -12.73 8.03 12.51
N MET A 152 -11.95 8.96 11.95
CA MET A 152 -10.91 9.66 12.68
C MET A 152 -10.75 11.08 12.14
N LEU A 153 -10.40 11.99 13.05
CA LEU A 153 -9.86 13.30 12.72
C LEU A 153 -8.66 13.53 13.63
N VAL A 154 -7.48 13.36 13.03
CA VAL A 154 -6.20 13.40 13.74
C VAL A 154 -5.25 14.30 12.96
N THR A 155 -4.55 15.17 13.66
CA THR A 155 -3.45 15.97 13.13
C THR A 155 -2.14 15.47 13.74
N ILE A 156 -1.16 15.20 12.90
CA ILE A 156 0.20 14.81 13.30
C ILE A 156 1.12 15.96 12.96
N THR A 157 1.96 16.37 13.91
CA THR A 157 3.04 17.35 13.72
C THR A 157 4.38 16.64 13.87
N LEU A 158 5.28 16.84 12.93
CA LEU A 158 6.65 16.34 12.99
C LEU A 158 7.57 17.33 13.69
N GLU A 159 8.74 16.88 14.12
CA GLU A 159 9.76 17.75 14.77
C GLU A 159 10.28 18.84 13.81
N ASP A 160 10.26 18.63 12.51
CA ASP A 160 10.62 19.62 11.50
C ASP A 160 9.54 20.68 11.24
N GLY A 161 8.37 20.55 11.88
CA GLY A 161 7.26 21.48 11.81
C GLY A 161 6.19 21.15 10.77
N ARG A 162 6.39 20.17 9.89
CA ARG A 162 5.36 19.71 8.94
C ARG A 162 4.17 19.14 9.68
N THR A 163 2.96 19.37 9.16
CA THR A 163 1.72 18.80 9.71
C THR A 163 0.93 18.02 8.67
N ALA A 164 0.23 16.98 9.11
CA ALA A 164 -0.78 16.33 8.29
C ALA A 164 -2.06 16.09 9.08
N THR A 165 -3.18 16.44 8.47
CA THR A 165 -4.51 16.16 9.02
C THR A 165 -5.15 15.00 8.28
N PHE A 166 -5.63 14.01 9.02
CA PHE A 166 -6.29 12.81 8.52
C PHE A 166 -7.76 12.83 8.96
N ASP A 167 -8.65 13.12 8.00
CA ASP A 167 -10.11 13.21 8.22
C ASP A 167 -10.81 12.06 7.46
N TYR A 168 -11.15 11.00 8.17
CA TYR A 168 -11.73 9.79 7.58
C TYR A 168 -13.07 9.43 8.21
N ASN A 169 -14.02 8.99 7.35
CA ASN A 169 -15.34 8.56 7.80
C ASN A 169 -15.90 7.46 6.87
N ILE A 170 -16.13 6.27 7.42
CA ILE A 170 -16.67 5.13 6.67
C ILE A 170 -18.20 4.99 6.76
N LEU A 171 -18.87 5.86 7.49
CA LEU A 171 -20.34 5.92 7.58
C LEU A 171 -20.94 6.97 6.64
N ASN A 172 -20.13 7.82 6.05
CA ASN A 172 -20.61 8.85 5.15
C ASN A 172 -20.98 8.26 3.79
N LYS A 173 -22.21 8.52 3.33
CA LYS A 173 -22.70 8.07 2.03
C LYS A 173 -22.19 8.95 0.88
N ASP A 174 -21.84 10.19 1.16
CA ASP A 174 -21.25 11.10 0.20
C ASP A 174 -19.76 10.78 0.09
N TYR A 175 -19.40 10.13 -1.00
CA TYR A 175 -18.00 9.78 -1.26
C TYR A 175 -17.18 11.04 -1.46
N GLN A 176 -16.11 11.18 -0.69
CA GLN A 176 -15.09 12.21 -0.86
C GLN A 176 -13.72 11.57 -0.69
N HIS A 177 -12.83 11.84 -1.62
CA HIS A 177 -11.43 11.48 -1.50
C HIS A 177 -10.60 12.63 -2.03
N THR A 178 -10.02 13.43 -1.14
CA THR A 178 -9.28 14.64 -1.47
C THR A 178 -7.95 14.72 -0.75
N VAL A 179 -6.99 15.36 -1.39
CA VAL A 179 -5.71 15.79 -0.81
C VAL A 179 -5.63 17.30 -1.01
N ASN A 180 -5.47 18.07 0.07
CA ASN A 180 -5.50 19.54 0.05
C ASN A 180 -6.72 20.13 -0.67
N GLY A 181 -7.89 19.48 -0.55
CA GLY A 181 -9.13 19.86 -1.20
C GLY A 181 -9.25 19.44 -2.67
N PHE A 182 -8.20 18.93 -3.30
CA PHE A 182 -8.24 18.42 -4.67
C PHE A 182 -8.70 16.96 -4.69
N GLU A 183 -9.65 16.64 -5.56
CA GLU A 183 -10.20 15.28 -5.66
C GLU A 183 -9.16 14.30 -6.20
N VAL A 184 -9.01 13.16 -5.51
CA VAL A 184 -8.13 12.07 -5.93
C VAL A 184 -8.81 11.31 -7.07
N LYS A 185 -8.42 11.63 -8.29
CA LYS A 185 -8.82 10.95 -9.52
C LYS A 185 -7.57 10.59 -10.31
N SER A 186 -7.56 9.41 -10.89
CA SER A 186 -6.48 9.02 -11.79
C SER A 186 -6.96 8.98 -13.23
N ASN A 187 -6.15 9.51 -14.14
CA ASN A 187 -6.38 9.42 -15.59
C ASN A 187 -5.69 8.21 -16.21
N ASN A 188 -4.90 7.47 -15.41
CA ASN A 188 -4.22 6.23 -15.77
C ASN A 188 -4.84 5.04 -15.04
N ASN A 189 -4.28 3.85 -15.23
CA ASN A 189 -4.58 2.67 -14.42
C ASN A 189 -3.44 2.42 -13.41
N PRO A 190 -3.44 3.11 -12.25
CA PRO A 190 -2.30 3.09 -11.35
C PRO A 190 -1.95 1.69 -10.85
N LEU A 191 -2.92 0.81 -10.68
CA LEU A 191 -2.67 -0.58 -10.27
C LEU A 191 -1.93 -1.38 -11.34
N GLN A 192 -2.32 -1.25 -12.61
CA GLN A 192 -1.63 -1.89 -13.72
C GLN A 192 -0.22 -1.32 -13.92
N ASP A 193 -0.11 0.01 -13.93
CA ASP A 193 1.15 0.72 -14.11
C ASP A 193 2.17 0.32 -13.03
N MET A 194 1.75 0.25 -11.77
CA MET A 194 2.55 -0.23 -10.65
C MET A 194 3.02 -1.66 -10.87
N LEU A 195 2.08 -2.59 -11.05
CA LEU A 195 2.40 -4.02 -11.15
C LEU A 195 3.35 -4.32 -12.30
N LEU A 196 3.10 -3.77 -13.49
CA LEU A 196 3.97 -4.00 -14.64
C LEU A 196 5.36 -3.41 -14.41
N SER A 197 5.47 -2.20 -13.86
CA SER A 197 6.76 -1.58 -13.56
C SER A 197 7.56 -2.36 -12.51
N VAL A 198 6.89 -2.88 -11.47
CA VAL A 198 7.50 -3.77 -10.47
C VAL A 198 8.02 -5.04 -11.11
N PHE A 199 7.20 -5.72 -11.90
CA PHE A 199 7.59 -7.00 -12.51
C PHE A 199 8.72 -6.86 -13.54
N GLU A 200 8.78 -5.73 -14.23
CA GLU A 200 9.82 -5.42 -15.21
C GLU A 200 11.11 -4.86 -14.58
N GLY A 201 11.13 -4.64 -13.26
CA GLY A 201 12.28 -4.08 -12.55
C GLY A 201 12.53 -2.59 -12.82
N LYS A 202 11.47 -1.84 -13.16
CA LYS A 202 11.52 -0.39 -13.43
C LYS A 202 11.30 0.47 -12.20
N VAL A 203 11.31 -0.13 -11.01
CA VAL A 203 11.10 0.55 -9.73
C VAL A 203 12.37 0.54 -8.89
N ASN A 204 12.49 1.52 -7.99
CA ASN A 204 13.49 1.46 -6.92
C ASN A 204 12.90 0.64 -5.76
N TYR A 205 13.36 -0.60 -5.59
CA TYR A 205 12.87 -1.47 -4.51
C TYR A 205 13.27 -0.98 -3.11
N GLU A 206 14.31 -0.17 -2.98
CA GLU A 206 14.70 0.44 -1.69
C GLU A 206 13.67 1.48 -1.22
N HIS A 207 12.98 2.13 -2.15
CA HIS A 207 11.90 3.07 -1.81
C HIS A 207 10.70 2.40 -1.10
N ASN A 208 10.56 1.10 -1.23
CA ASN A 208 9.41 0.35 -0.72
C ASN A 208 9.72 -0.38 0.61
N ARG A 209 10.92 -0.17 1.19
CA ARG A 209 11.36 -0.71 2.49
C ARG A 209 11.05 0.26 3.63
#